data_ddff766acb4a37e58f6004b874aba34d
#
_entry.id   ddff766acb4a37e58f6004b874aba34d
#
_cell.length_a   1.000
_cell.length_b   1.000
_cell.length_c   1.000
_cell.angle_alpha   90.00
_cell.angle_beta   90.00
_cell.angle_gamma   90.00
#
_symmetry.space_group_name_H-M   'P 1'
#
loop_
_entity.id
_entity.type
_entity.pdbx_description
1 polymer ?
#
loop_
_entity_poly.entity_id
_entity_poly.type
_entity_poly.pdbx_seq_one_letter_code
_entity_poly.pdbx_strand_id
1 'polypeptide(L)'
;MASAASARTKSAPAKGATKSTPSATPNIPAFTREQELSAYREMLLIRRFEEKAGQLYGMGLIGGFCHLYIGQEAVVIGMQMALKEGDQIITGYRDHGHMLACGMDAKGVMAELTGRRGGLSRGKGGSMHMFSKEKHFYGGHGIVGGQVSLGTGLAFANHYRNNGSASMIYFGDGAANQGQVYESFNMAELWKLPAVYIIENNRYAMGTAVSRSSAQQDFSKRGVSFNIPGEQVDGMDVRAV
;
A
#
# COMPACT_ATOMS: atom_id res chain seq x y z
N MET A 1 -21.15 56.38 -11.46
CA MET A 1 -21.31 55.55 -12.65
C MET A 1 -19.98 55.48 -13.38
N ALA A 2 -19.30 54.40 -13.28
CA ALA A 2 -18.16 54.04 -14.16
C ALA A 2 -18.08 52.51 -14.22
N SER A 3 -18.43 51.99 -15.39
CA SER A 3 -18.39 50.55 -15.75
C SER A 3 -16.95 50.10 -15.99
N ALA A 4 -16.48 49.09 -15.27
CA ALA A 4 -15.22 48.43 -15.54
C ALA A 4 -15.45 47.16 -16.37
N ALA A 5 -15.00 47.22 -17.63
CA ALA A 5 -15.03 46.09 -18.57
C ALA A 5 -13.98 45.04 -18.20
N SER A 6 -14.44 43.82 -17.98
CA SER A 6 -13.60 42.64 -17.75
C SER A 6 -12.95 42.21 -19.07
N ALA A 7 -11.62 42.28 -19.17
CA ALA A 7 -10.86 41.72 -20.25
C ALA A 7 -10.64 40.20 -20.03
N ARG A 8 -11.28 39.36 -20.84
CA ARG A 8 -11.01 37.91 -20.95
C ARG A 8 -9.66 37.70 -21.67
N THR A 9 -8.65 37.29 -20.92
CA THR A 9 -7.40 36.77 -21.52
C THR A 9 -7.63 35.35 -22.03
N LYS A 10 -7.48 35.15 -23.32
CA LYS A 10 -7.47 33.84 -23.99
C LYS A 10 -6.13 33.13 -23.64
N SER A 11 -6.22 32.01 -22.95
CA SER A 11 -5.08 31.12 -22.72
C SER A 11 -4.70 30.39 -24.02
N ALA A 12 -3.42 30.43 -24.38
CA ALA A 12 -2.87 29.70 -25.49
C ALA A 12 -2.80 28.18 -25.19
N PRO A 13 -2.90 27.31 -26.22
CA PRO A 13 -2.84 25.86 -26.02
C PRO A 13 -1.43 25.42 -25.66
N ALA A 14 -1.32 24.59 -24.61
CA ALA A 14 -0.09 23.95 -24.20
C ALA A 14 0.41 22.99 -25.29
N LYS A 15 1.58 23.28 -25.87
CA LYS A 15 2.33 22.36 -26.73
C LYS A 15 3.19 21.45 -25.88
N GLY A 16 3.18 20.15 -26.22
CA GLY A 16 4.28 19.25 -25.88
C GLY A 16 3.91 18.10 -24.94
N ALA A 17 3.17 17.11 -25.44
CA ALA A 17 3.24 15.76 -24.87
C ALA A 17 4.60 15.16 -25.29
N THR A 18 5.55 15.09 -24.40
CA THR A 18 6.76 14.29 -24.56
C THR A 18 6.35 12.83 -24.61
N LYS A 19 6.58 12.18 -25.76
CA LYS A 19 6.45 10.73 -25.91
C LYS A 19 7.40 10.06 -24.92
N SER A 20 6.88 9.38 -23.93
CA SER A 20 7.64 8.47 -23.09
C SER A 20 8.20 7.37 -23.99
N THR A 21 9.50 7.15 -23.91
CA THR A 21 10.17 5.98 -24.50
C THR A 21 9.50 4.72 -23.96
N PRO A 22 9.17 3.71 -24.78
CA PRO A 22 8.61 2.46 -24.26
C PRO A 22 9.65 1.85 -23.33
N SER A 23 9.27 1.63 -22.07
CA SER A 23 10.04 0.81 -21.16
C SER A 23 10.15 -0.59 -21.77
N ALA A 24 11.30 -1.24 -21.61
CA ALA A 24 11.46 -2.64 -21.96
C ALA A 24 10.30 -3.43 -21.35
N THR A 25 9.69 -4.33 -22.12
CA THR A 25 8.61 -5.20 -21.64
C THR A 25 9.11 -5.88 -20.37
N PRO A 26 8.43 -5.73 -19.21
CA PRO A 26 8.88 -6.36 -17.99
C PRO A 26 8.98 -7.87 -18.23
N ASN A 27 10.07 -8.47 -17.78
CA ASN A 27 10.24 -9.93 -17.83
C ASN A 27 9.34 -10.56 -16.75
N ILE A 28 8.06 -10.74 -17.08
CA ILE A 28 7.07 -11.32 -16.17
C ILE A 28 7.40 -12.80 -16.00
N PRO A 29 7.69 -13.27 -14.78
CA PRO A 29 8.03 -14.68 -14.54
C PRO A 29 6.84 -15.60 -14.86
N ALA A 30 7.12 -16.75 -15.44
CA ALA A 30 6.12 -17.77 -15.63
C ALA A 30 5.83 -18.47 -14.30
N PHE A 31 4.59 -18.44 -13.86
CA PHE A 31 4.14 -19.20 -12.70
C PHE A 31 3.86 -20.65 -13.07
N THR A 32 4.14 -21.57 -12.17
CA THR A 32 3.61 -22.92 -12.25
C THR A 32 2.10 -22.90 -12.05
N ARG A 33 1.42 -23.97 -12.53
CA ARG A 33 -0.02 -24.12 -12.31
C ARG A 33 -0.41 -24.03 -10.82
N GLU A 34 0.42 -24.55 -9.93
CA GLU A 34 0.17 -24.52 -8.49
C GLU A 34 0.28 -23.10 -7.95
N GLN A 35 1.28 -22.34 -8.38
CA GLN A 35 1.43 -20.95 -8.01
C GLN A 35 0.24 -20.09 -8.49
N GLU A 36 -0.20 -20.29 -9.74
CA GLU A 36 -1.38 -19.58 -10.28
C GLU A 36 -2.64 -19.91 -9.49
N LEU A 37 -2.88 -21.18 -9.17
CA LEU A 37 -4.04 -21.59 -8.40
C LEU A 37 -3.98 -21.09 -6.95
N SER A 38 -2.81 -21.07 -6.33
CA SER A 38 -2.63 -20.52 -4.98
C SER A 38 -2.90 -19.02 -4.99
N ALA A 39 -2.25 -18.27 -5.89
CA ALA A 39 -2.47 -16.84 -6.02
C ALA A 39 -3.94 -16.49 -6.27
N TYR A 40 -4.59 -17.22 -7.17
CA TYR A 40 -6.03 -17.02 -7.45
C TYR A 40 -6.90 -17.28 -6.21
N ARG A 41 -6.65 -18.36 -5.47
CA ARG A 41 -7.42 -18.69 -4.25
C ARG A 41 -7.27 -17.61 -3.19
N GLU A 42 -6.06 -17.13 -2.97
CA GLU A 42 -5.80 -16.10 -1.98
C GLU A 42 -6.38 -14.75 -2.37
N MET A 43 -6.24 -14.33 -3.62
CA MET A 43 -6.90 -13.12 -4.13
C MET A 43 -8.42 -13.23 -4.02
N LEU A 44 -8.99 -14.41 -4.34
CA LEU A 44 -10.43 -14.64 -4.21
C LEU A 44 -10.89 -14.63 -2.75
N LEU A 45 -10.10 -15.19 -1.83
CA LEU A 45 -10.36 -15.11 -0.39
C LEU A 45 -10.44 -13.66 0.08
N ILE A 46 -9.45 -12.83 -0.28
CA ILE A 46 -9.44 -11.41 0.06
C ILE A 46 -10.68 -10.72 -0.52
N ARG A 47 -10.99 -10.91 -1.80
CA ARG A 47 -12.15 -10.32 -2.45
C ARG A 47 -13.45 -10.70 -1.71
N ARG A 48 -13.68 -11.97 -1.44
CA ARG A 48 -14.90 -12.45 -0.76
C ARG A 48 -15.00 -11.98 0.69
N PHE A 49 -13.86 -11.91 1.37
CA PHE A 49 -13.77 -11.34 2.71
C PHE A 49 -14.19 -9.87 2.70
N GLU A 50 -13.64 -9.07 1.79
CA GLU A 50 -13.91 -7.64 1.71
C GLU A 50 -15.34 -7.33 1.26
N GLU A 51 -15.89 -8.09 0.33
CA GLU A 51 -17.32 -8.00 -0.03
C GLU A 51 -18.21 -8.24 1.19
N LYS A 52 -17.85 -9.21 2.03
CA LYS A 52 -18.57 -9.50 3.27
C LYS A 52 -18.36 -8.41 4.33
N ALA A 53 -17.15 -7.91 4.47
CA ALA A 53 -16.86 -6.78 5.38
C ALA A 53 -17.66 -5.53 4.97
N GLY A 54 -17.74 -5.22 3.67
CA GLY A 54 -18.55 -4.13 3.16
C GLY A 54 -20.05 -4.28 3.46
N GLN A 55 -20.59 -5.51 3.34
CA GLN A 55 -21.97 -5.80 3.73
C GLN A 55 -22.21 -5.57 5.23
N LEU A 56 -21.33 -6.10 6.08
CA LEU A 56 -21.42 -5.95 7.52
C LEU A 56 -21.26 -4.49 7.98
N TYR A 57 -20.41 -3.74 7.30
CA TYR A 57 -20.26 -2.30 7.51
C TYR A 57 -21.55 -1.54 7.18
N GLY A 58 -22.17 -1.84 6.02
CA GLY A 58 -23.47 -1.26 5.64
C GLY A 58 -24.61 -1.61 6.59
N MET A 59 -24.50 -2.74 7.32
CA MET A 59 -25.43 -3.15 8.37
C MET A 59 -25.13 -2.52 9.74
N GLY A 60 -24.08 -1.71 9.87
CA GLY A 60 -23.66 -1.08 11.12
C GLY A 60 -22.97 -2.04 12.13
N LEU A 61 -22.54 -3.22 11.69
CA LEU A 61 -21.89 -4.21 12.55
C LEU A 61 -20.38 -4.01 12.67
N ILE A 62 -19.79 -3.18 11.81
CA ILE A 62 -18.40 -2.74 11.90
C ILE A 62 -18.41 -1.27 12.23
N GLY A 63 -17.82 -0.89 13.38
CA GLY A 63 -17.76 0.50 13.84
C GLY A 63 -16.55 1.26 13.28
N GLY A 64 -16.62 2.58 13.28
CA GLY A 64 -15.56 3.44 12.79
C GLY A 64 -15.43 3.44 11.27
N PHE A 65 -14.24 3.71 10.76
CA PHE A 65 -13.96 3.62 9.32
C PHE A 65 -13.58 2.19 8.93
N CYS A 66 -14.06 1.76 7.76
CA CYS A 66 -13.73 0.47 7.17
C CYS A 66 -13.22 0.71 5.75
N HIS A 67 -11.95 0.44 5.52
CA HIS A 67 -11.29 0.65 4.23
C HIS A 67 -11.04 -0.68 3.53
N LEU A 68 -11.89 -0.98 2.53
CA LEU A 68 -11.82 -2.25 1.81
C LEU A 68 -10.59 -2.30 0.88
N TYR A 69 -9.98 -3.47 0.77
CA TYR A 69 -8.81 -3.73 -0.07
C TYR A 69 -9.20 -4.20 -1.50
N ILE A 70 -10.46 -4.10 -1.87
CA ILE A 70 -11.00 -4.50 -3.17
C ILE A 70 -10.26 -3.76 -4.30
N GLY A 71 -9.76 -4.54 -5.26
CA GLY A 71 -9.03 -4.04 -6.44
C GLY A 71 -7.50 -3.99 -6.27
N GLN A 72 -6.97 -4.34 -5.10
CA GLN A 72 -5.53 -4.34 -4.81
C GLN A 72 -5.00 -5.74 -4.45
N GLU A 73 -5.80 -6.79 -4.63
CA GLU A 73 -5.50 -8.16 -4.21
C GLU A 73 -4.22 -8.69 -4.85
N ALA A 74 -4.00 -8.38 -6.14
CA ALA A 74 -2.82 -8.83 -6.85
C ALA A 74 -1.53 -8.21 -6.31
N VAL A 75 -1.59 -6.98 -5.79
CA VAL A 75 -0.44 -6.30 -5.18
C VAL A 75 0.04 -7.07 -3.96
N VAL A 76 -0.84 -7.29 -2.99
CA VAL A 76 -0.43 -7.93 -1.74
C VAL A 76 -0.05 -9.40 -1.94
N ILE A 77 -0.75 -10.13 -2.82
CA ILE A 77 -0.45 -11.54 -3.06
C ILE A 77 0.84 -11.72 -3.86
N GLY A 78 1.07 -10.91 -4.91
CA GLY A 78 2.32 -10.95 -5.66
C GLY A 78 3.53 -10.65 -4.77
N MET A 79 3.45 -9.60 -3.96
CA MET A 79 4.49 -9.28 -2.98
C MET A 79 4.68 -10.39 -1.95
N GLN A 80 3.59 -10.97 -1.43
CA GLN A 80 3.67 -12.07 -0.45
C GLN A 80 4.39 -13.30 -1.02
N MET A 81 4.19 -13.61 -2.29
CA MET A 81 4.86 -14.73 -2.97
C MET A 81 6.38 -14.51 -3.15
N ALA A 82 6.83 -13.27 -3.12
CA ALA A 82 8.25 -12.90 -3.22
C ALA A 82 8.98 -12.85 -1.86
N LEU A 83 8.23 -12.84 -0.74
CA LEU A 83 8.81 -12.72 0.60
C LEU A 83 9.55 -13.98 1.03
N LYS A 84 10.56 -13.77 1.87
CA LYS A 84 11.32 -14.81 2.55
C LYS A 84 10.92 -14.87 4.02
N GLU A 85 11.23 -15.99 4.64
CA GLU A 85 11.05 -16.15 6.07
C GLU A 85 11.83 -15.08 6.85
N GLY A 86 11.17 -14.39 7.76
CA GLY A 86 11.72 -13.30 8.54
C GLY A 86 11.49 -11.91 7.97
N ASP A 87 11.08 -11.78 6.70
CA ASP A 87 10.69 -10.50 6.13
C ASP A 87 9.48 -9.93 6.85
N GLN A 88 9.43 -8.61 6.94
CA GLN A 88 8.46 -7.89 7.76
C GLN A 88 7.56 -7.05 6.88
N ILE A 89 6.29 -6.98 7.26
CA ILE A 89 5.27 -6.19 6.56
C ILE A 89 4.71 -5.15 7.51
N ILE A 90 4.55 -3.92 7.00
CA ILE A 90 3.85 -2.84 7.67
C ILE A 90 3.03 -2.05 6.63
N THR A 91 1.82 -1.67 6.98
CA THR A 91 0.92 -0.96 6.07
C THR A 91 0.13 0.14 6.76
N GLY A 92 -0.63 0.90 6.00
CA GLY A 92 -1.58 1.88 6.50
C GLY A 92 -2.90 1.25 6.95
N TYR A 93 -3.94 2.05 6.95
CA TYR A 93 -5.28 1.70 7.46
C TYR A 93 -6.08 0.71 6.60
N ARG A 94 -5.59 0.35 5.42
CA ARG A 94 -6.22 -0.62 4.49
C ARG A 94 -5.48 -1.95 4.57
N ASP A 95 -5.61 -2.64 5.71
CA ASP A 95 -4.72 -3.73 6.11
C ASP A 95 -5.35 -5.13 6.06
N HIS A 96 -6.66 -5.25 5.76
CA HIS A 96 -7.34 -6.55 5.74
C HIS A 96 -6.71 -7.55 4.77
N GLY A 97 -6.41 -7.09 3.53
CA GLY A 97 -5.76 -7.92 2.52
C GLY A 97 -4.39 -8.42 2.99
N HIS A 98 -3.61 -7.56 3.63
CA HIS A 98 -2.29 -7.91 4.17
C HIS A 98 -2.38 -8.95 5.30
N MET A 99 -3.37 -8.80 6.19
CA MET A 99 -3.61 -9.78 7.25
C MET A 99 -3.92 -11.17 6.70
N LEU A 100 -4.80 -11.25 5.70
CA LEU A 100 -5.16 -12.51 5.05
C LEU A 100 -3.98 -13.10 4.28
N ALA A 101 -3.24 -12.27 3.53
CA ALA A 101 -2.05 -12.68 2.79
C ALA A 101 -0.93 -13.23 3.71
N CYS A 102 -0.79 -12.68 4.91
CA CYS A 102 0.11 -13.22 5.95
C CYS A 102 -0.38 -14.55 6.55
N GLY A 103 -1.52 -15.07 6.09
CA GLY A 103 -2.08 -16.33 6.58
C GLY A 103 -2.80 -16.22 7.92
N MET A 104 -3.38 -15.06 8.23
CA MET A 104 -4.27 -14.92 9.38
C MET A 104 -5.63 -15.54 9.08
N ASP A 105 -6.22 -16.18 10.10
CA ASP A 105 -7.54 -16.77 9.96
C ASP A 105 -8.61 -15.70 9.70
N ALA A 106 -9.34 -15.86 8.60
CA ALA A 106 -10.39 -14.92 8.20
C ALA A 106 -11.48 -14.71 9.26
N LYS A 107 -11.78 -15.75 10.06
CA LYS A 107 -12.73 -15.63 11.17
C LYS A 107 -12.20 -14.72 12.27
N GLY A 108 -10.91 -14.84 12.61
CA GLY A 108 -10.24 -13.98 13.58
C GLY A 108 -10.19 -12.52 13.12
N VAL A 109 -9.88 -12.28 11.86
CA VAL A 109 -9.88 -10.95 11.25
C VAL A 109 -11.30 -10.35 11.26
N MET A 110 -12.33 -11.10 10.84
CA MET A 110 -13.72 -10.63 10.85
C MET A 110 -14.24 -10.40 12.29
N ALA A 111 -13.82 -11.21 13.24
CA ALA A 111 -14.16 -11.02 14.65
C ALA A 111 -13.56 -9.70 15.18
N GLU A 112 -12.34 -9.34 14.76
CA GLU A 112 -11.72 -8.07 15.12
C GLU A 112 -12.50 -6.87 14.52
N LEU A 113 -12.83 -6.93 13.22
CA LEU A 113 -13.61 -5.89 12.58
C LEU A 113 -14.97 -5.63 13.27
N THR A 114 -15.61 -6.70 13.71
CA THR A 114 -16.94 -6.64 14.35
C THR A 114 -16.88 -6.44 15.87
N GLY A 115 -15.71 -6.12 16.43
CA GLY A 115 -15.54 -5.83 17.87
C GLY A 115 -15.75 -7.04 18.77
N ARG A 116 -15.47 -8.25 18.30
CA ARG A 116 -15.69 -9.48 19.07
C ARG A 116 -14.46 -9.92 19.85
N ARG A 117 -14.67 -10.55 21.00
CA ARG A 117 -13.60 -11.06 21.89
C ARG A 117 -12.68 -12.07 21.20
N GLY A 118 -13.18 -12.80 20.19
CA GLY A 118 -12.40 -13.73 19.38
C GLY A 118 -11.50 -13.08 18.34
N GLY A 119 -11.50 -11.75 18.21
CA GLY A 119 -10.61 -11.00 17.34
C GLY A 119 -9.17 -10.94 17.85
N LEU A 120 -8.24 -10.58 16.97
CA LEU A 120 -6.79 -10.59 17.20
C LEU A 120 -6.35 -9.66 18.34
N SER A 121 -7.01 -8.52 18.50
CA SER A 121 -6.85 -7.58 19.60
C SER A 121 -8.10 -7.55 20.50
N ARG A 122 -8.83 -8.66 20.57
CA ARG A 122 -10.09 -8.82 21.32
C ARG A 122 -11.16 -7.79 20.92
N GLY A 123 -11.18 -7.42 19.65
CA GLY A 123 -12.12 -6.46 19.08
C GLY A 123 -11.83 -5.00 19.39
N LYS A 124 -10.62 -4.66 19.87
CA LYS A 124 -10.25 -3.30 20.25
C LYS A 124 -9.55 -2.53 19.14
N GLY A 125 -8.89 -3.23 18.21
CA GLY A 125 -8.18 -2.62 17.07
C GLY A 125 -9.13 -2.23 15.95
N GLY A 126 -10.17 -3.01 15.74
CA GLY A 126 -11.12 -2.78 14.64
C GLY A 126 -10.47 -2.97 13.27
N SER A 127 -10.99 -2.22 12.28
CA SER A 127 -10.60 -2.38 10.88
C SER A 127 -9.20 -1.87 10.53
N MET A 128 -8.59 -1.00 11.32
CA MET A 128 -7.37 -0.27 10.92
C MET A 128 -6.15 -0.56 11.79
N HIS A 129 -6.28 -1.38 12.83
CA HIS A 129 -5.21 -1.58 13.81
C HIS A 129 -5.05 -3.06 14.15
N MET A 130 -4.73 -3.85 13.13
CA MET A 130 -4.45 -5.27 13.27
C MET A 130 -2.95 -5.54 13.19
N PHE A 131 -2.47 -6.47 14.02
CA PHE A 131 -1.06 -6.80 14.16
C PHE A 131 -0.90 -8.29 14.38
N SER A 132 0.19 -8.87 13.90
CA SER A 132 0.57 -10.23 14.21
C SER A 132 2.10 -10.37 14.22
N LYS A 133 2.68 -10.36 15.41
CA LYS A 133 4.13 -10.57 15.56
C LYS A 133 4.59 -11.92 15.02
N GLU A 134 3.77 -12.96 15.20
CA GLU A 134 4.06 -14.32 14.75
C GLU A 134 4.11 -14.43 13.21
N LYS A 135 3.35 -13.58 12.53
CA LYS A 135 3.30 -13.50 11.07
C LYS A 135 4.16 -12.38 10.49
N HIS A 136 5.03 -11.79 11.31
CA HIS A 136 5.86 -10.66 10.93
C HIS A 136 5.09 -9.48 10.31
N PHE A 137 3.81 -9.35 10.69
CA PHE A 137 2.94 -8.24 10.29
C PHE A 137 2.89 -7.19 11.40
N TYR A 138 3.54 -6.06 11.16
CA TYR A 138 3.72 -4.98 12.14
C TYR A 138 2.65 -3.88 12.02
N GLY A 139 1.56 -4.22 11.39
CA GLY A 139 0.28 -3.57 11.59
C GLY A 139 -0.21 -2.67 10.48
N GLY A 140 -1.52 -2.44 10.61
CA GLY A 140 -2.24 -1.35 10.01
C GLY A 140 -2.18 -0.10 10.88
N HIS A 141 -2.00 1.05 10.26
CA HIS A 141 -1.85 2.32 10.96
C HIS A 141 -2.86 3.35 10.46
N GLY A 142 -3.68 3.90 11.35
CA GLY A 142 -4.64 4.95 11.05
C GLY A 142 -3.99 6.30 10.75
N ILE A 143 -2.80 6.57 11.28
CA ILE A 143 -2.05 7.81 11.00
C ILE A 143 -1.44 7.71 9.61
N VAL A 144 -1.92 8.53 8.69
CA VAL A 144 -1.50 8.52 7.28
C VAL A 144 -0.01 8.81 7.16
N GLY A 145 0.74 7.87 6.59
CA GLY A 145 2.19 7.96 6.40
C GLY A 145 3.02 7.54 7.62
N GLY A 146 2.43 7.40 8.81
CA GLY A 146 3.17 7.04 10.04
C GLY A 146 3.90 5.70 9.93
N GLN A 147 3.31 4.73 9.23
CA GLN A 147 3.91 3.42 8.99
C GLN A 147 5.23 3.50 8.20
N VAL A 148 5.46 4.56 7.43
CA VAL A 148 6.68 4.67 6.60
C VAL A 148 7.91 4.80 7.49
N SER A 149 7.87 5.70 8.46
CA SER A 149 8.97 5.88 9.42
C SER A 149 9.14 4.66 10.33
N LEU A 150 8.04 4.05 10.78
CA LEU A 150 8.08 2.82 11.58
C LEU A 150 8.69 1.66 10.80
N GLY A 151 8.30 1.48 9.53
CA GLY A 151 8.85 0.45 8.66
C GLY A 151 10.34 0.67 8.36
N THR A 152 10.75 1.92 8.20
CA THR A 152 12.17 2.28 8.09
C THR A 152 12.93 1.91 9.36
N GLY A 153 12.31 2.10 10.53
CA GLY A 153 12.86 1.63 11.82
C GLY A 153 12.97 0.11 11.91
N LEU A 154 12.01 -0.64 11.37
CA LEU A 154 12.10 -2.11 11.26
C LEU A 154 13.27 -2.52 10.36
N ALA A 155 13.44 -1.87 9.21
CA ALA A 155 14.56 -2.09 8.32
C ALA A 155 15.91 -1.75 8.98
N PHE A 156 15.97 -0.68 9.77
CA PHE A 156 17.14 -0.34 10.57
C PHE A 156 17.46 -1.45 11.59
N ALA A 157 16.45 -1.99 12.28
CA ALA A 157 16.64 -3.09 13.22
C ALA A 157 17.16 -4.36 12.54
N ASN A 158 16.67 -4.68 11.33
CA ASN A 158 17.15 -5.80 10.52
C ASN A 158 18.62 -5.60 10.11
N HIS A 159 18.95 -4.40 9.63
CA HIS A 159 20.32 -4.03 9.28
C HIS A 159 21.26 -4.12 10.50
N TYR A 160 20.88 -3.55 11.64
CA TYR A 160 21.66 -3.58 12.86
C TYR A 160 21.91 -5.01 13.37
N ARG A 161 20.91 -5.88 13.28
CA ARG A 161 21.00 -7.29 13.67
C ARG A 161 21.71 -8.15 12.64
N ASN A 162 21.89 -7.65 11.43
CA ASN A 162 22.45 -8.38 10.28
C ASN A 162 21.74 -9.74 10.06
N ASN A 163 20.41 -9.73 10.11
CA ASN A 163 19.59 -10.94 10.04
C ASN A 163 19.16 -11.33 8.59
N GLY A 164 19.48 -10.50 7.60
CA GLY A 164 19.17 -10.75 6.19
C GLY A 164 17.71 -10.51 5.80
N SER A 165 16.85 -10.06 6.73
CA SER A 165 15.43 -9.77 6.46
C SER A 165 15.23 -8.36 5.93
N ALA A 166 14.20 -8.19 5.08
CA ALA A 166 13.75 -6.90 4.56
C ALA A 166 12.44 -6.45 5.22
N SER A 167 12.15 -5.16 5.10
CA SER A 167 10.88 -4.58 5.53
C SER A 167 10.10 -4.07 4.33
N MET A 168 8.90 -4.62 4.11
CA MET A 168 7.94 -4.21 3.10
C MET A 168 7.02 -3.15 3.68
N ILE A 169 7.09 -1.94 3.14
CA ILE A 169 6.47 -0.74 3.71
C ILE A 169 5.43 -0.22 2.73
N TYR A 170 4.16 -0.54 2.98
CA TYR A 170 3.05 -0.17 2.10
C TYR A 170 2.43 1.16 2.51
N PHE A 171 2.13 1.99 1.54
CA PHE A 171 1.40 3.25 1.76
C PHE A 171 0.71 3.74 0.49
N GLY A 172 -0.39 4.47 0.66
CA GLY A 172 -1.16 4.97 -0.47
C GLY A 172 -0.55 6.21 -1.14
N ASP A 173 -1.07 6.55 -2.31
CA ASP A 173 -0.69 7.74 -3.09
C ASP A 173 -0.82 9.05 -2.30
N GLY A 174 -1.85 9.18 -1.46
CA GLY A 174 -2.00 10.34 -0.57
C GLY A 174 -0.91 10.42 0.49
N ALA A 175 -0.56 9.30 1.11
CA ALA A 175 0.50 9.21 2.10
C ALA A 175 1.88 9.55 1.51
N ALA A 176 2.10 9.29 0.22
CA ALA A 176 3.32 9.60 -0.49
C ALA A 176 3.68 11.11 -0.51
N ASN A 177 2.75 11.99 -0.12
CA ASN A 177 2.98 13.44 -0.01
C ASN A 177 3.37 13.89 1.40
N GLN A 178 3.44 12.99 2.38
CA GLN A 178 3.86 13.31 3.75
C GLN A 178 5.37 13.54 3.82
N GLY A 179 5.82 14.56 4.56
CA GLY A 179 7.24 14.90 4.71
C GLY A 179 8.08 13.75 5.27
N GLN A 180 7.54 13.02 6.23
CA GLN A 180 8.21 11.85 6.84
C GLN A 180 8.55 10.71 5.87
N VAL A 181 7.90 10.64 4.70
CA VAL A 181 8.26 9.69 3.64
C VAL A 181 9.65 10.03 3.09
N TYR A 182 9.91 11.30 2.82
CA TYR A 182 11.19 11.78 2.28
C TYR A 182 12.31 11.73 3.31
N GLU A 183 11.99 12.00 4.58
CA GLU A 183 12.93 11.80 5.70
C GLU A 183 13.33 10.32 5.80
N SER A 184 12.36 9.41 5.67
CA SER A 184 12.59 7.96 5.67
C SER A 184 13.42 7.50 4.48
N PHE A 185 13.17 8.03 3.29
CA PHE A 185 13.97 7.74 2.09
C PHE A 185 15.43 8.15 2.29
N ASN A 186 15.66 9.36 2.83
CA ASN A 186 17.01 9.83 3.11
C ASN A 186 17.75 8.92 4.08
N MET A 187 17.10 8.52 5.17
CA MET A 187 17.71 7.61 6.16
C MET A 187 17.97 6.22 5.58
N ALA A 188 17.00 5.69 4.82
CA ALA A 188 17.12 4.36 4.24
C ALA A 188 18.30 4.27 3.27
N GLU A 189 18.47 5.26 2.40
CA GLU A 189 19.56 5.26 1.45
C GLU A 189 20.91 5.57 2.13
N LEU A 190 20.95 6.52 3.05
CA LEU A 190 22.16 6.89 3.77
C LEU A 190 22.77 5.68 4.51
N TRP A 191 21.93 4.84 5.10
CA TRP A 191 22.36 3.68 5.87
C TRP A 191 22.20 2.35 5.12
N LYS A 192 21.81 2.39 3.84
CA LYS A 192 21.59 1.19 3.01
C LYS A 192 20.70 0.16 3.69
N LEU A 193 19.57 0.64 4.22
CA LEU A 193 18.61 -0.19 4.92
C LEU A 193 17.87 -1.15 3.99
N PRO A 194 17.57 -2.39 4.41
CA PRO A 194 16.79 -3.34 3.65
C PRO A 194 15.28 -2.98 3.70
N ALA A 195 14.92 -1.84 3.09
CA ALA A 195 13.57 -1.30 3.04
C ALA A 195 13.06 -1.28 1.61
N VAL A 196 11.86 -1.84 1.38
CA VAL A 196 11.15 -1.77 0.12
C VAL A 196 9.90 -0.92 0.33
N TYR A 197 9.84 0.21 -0.34
CA TYR A 197 8.71 1.15 -0.26
C TYR A 197 7.71 0.87 -1.39
N ILE A 198 6.48 0.51 -1.03
CA ILE A 198 5.44 0.10 -1.96
C ILE A 198 4.32 1.14 -1.94
N ILE A 199 4.16 1.86 -3.05
CA ILE A 199 3.12 2.88 -3.19
C ILE A 199 1.92 2.27 -3.91
N GLU A 200 0.86 2.01 -3.16
CA GLU A 200 -0.42 1.52 -3.68
C GLU A 200 -1.20 2.71 -4.26
N ASN A 201 -1.03 2.93 -5.57
CA ASN A 201 -1.64 4.06 -6.26
C ASN A 201 -3.03 3.71 -6.79
N ASN A 202 -4.05 3.88 -5.97
CA ASN A 202 -5.46 3.77 -6.38
C ASN A 202 -6.04 5.08 -6.93
N ARG A 203 -5.20 6.11 -7.12
CA ARG A 203 -5.46 7.43 -7.71
C ARG A 203 -6.33 8.37 -6.89
N TYR A 204 -6.81 7.95 -5.72
CA TYR A 204 -7.63 8.78 -4.85
C TYR A 204 -7.26 8.60 -3.38
N ALA A 205 -7.00 9.70 -2.71
CA ALA A 205 -6.90 9.76 -1.25
C ALA A 205 -8.20 10.38 -0.72
N MET A 206 -9.08 9.58 -0.14
CA MET A 206 -10.47 9.94 0.14
C MET A 206 -11.16 10.47 -1.14
N GLY A 207 -11.62 11.70 -1.16
CA GLY A 207 -12.21 12.36 -2.34
C GLY A 207 -11.22 13.13 -3.22
N THR A 208 -9.92 13.10 -2.93
CA THR A 208 -8.93 13.92 -3.63
C THR A 208 -8.15 13.08 -4.65
N ALA A 209 -8.29 13.43 -5.93
CA ALA A 209 -7.53 12.78 -7.00
C ALA A 209 -6.04 13.14 -6.94
N VAL A 210 -5.17 12.22 -7.36
CA VAL A 210 -3.72 12.42 -7.46
C VAL A 210 -3.37 13.67 -8.26
N SER A 211 -4.06 13.90 -9.38
CA SER A 211 -3.84 15.08 -10.24
C SER A 211 -4.06 16.43 -9.55
N ARG A 212 -4.79 16.45 -8.42
CA ARG A 212 -5.04 17.66 -7.63
C ARG A 212 -4.09 17.83 -6.46
N SER A 213 -3.37 16.77 -6.06
CA SER A 213 -2.54 16.74 -4.85
C SER A 213 -1.07 16.45 -5.10
N SER A 214 -0.70 15.99 -6.30
CA SER A 214 0.67 15.57 -6.61
C SER A 214 1.16 16.21 -7.88
N ALA A 215 2.20 17.04 -7.78
CA ALA A 215 2.86 17.65 -8.95
C ALA A 215 3.54 16.58 -9.82
N GLN A 216 4.25 15.62 -9.20
CA GLN A 216 4.77 14.43 -9.86
C GLN A 216 3.78 13.27 -9.66
N GLN A 217 3.12 12.87 -10.74
CA GLN A 217 2.11 11.80 -10.72
C GLN A 217 2.70 10.40 -10.99
N ASP A 218 3.90 10.34 -11.51
CA ASP A 218 4.68 9.11 -11.61
C ASP A 218 5.45 8.90 -10.31
N PHE A 219 4.87 8.09 -9.42
CA PHE A 219 5.43 7.85 -8.09
C PHE A 219 6.75 7.07 -8.11
N SER A 220 7.06 6.34 -9.18
CA SER A 220 8.35 5.67 -9.32
C SER A 220 9.54 6.65 -9.30
N LYS A 221 9.29 7.91 -9.62
CA LYS A 221 10.32 8.97 -9.62
C LYS A 221 10.56 9.62 -8.25
N ARG A 222 9.75 9.27 -7.23
CA ARG A 222 9.84 9.90 -5.90
C ARG A 222 11.16 9.63 -5.18
N GLY A 223 11.76 8.45 -5.40
CA GLY A 223 13.02 8.06 -4.79
C GLY A 223 14.28 8.63 -5.45
N VAL A 224 14.17 9.14 -6.68
CA VAL A 224 15.34 9.50 -7.51
C VAL A 224 16.24 10.54 -6.84
N SER A 225 15.67 11.56 -6.19
CA SER A 225 16.45 12.59 -5.48
C SER A 225 17.22 12.06 -4.25
N PHE A 226 16.90 10.85 -3.82
CA PHE A 226 17.55 10.13 -2.73
C PHE A 226 18.38 8.93 -3.23
N ASN A 227 18.61 8.81 -4.54
CA ASN A 227 19.27 7.66 -5.19
C ASN A 227 18.56 6.32 -4.95
N ILE A 228 17.28 6.32 -4.60
CA ILE A 228 16.46 5.12 -4.46
C ILE A 228 15.85 4.83 -5.83
N PRO A 229 16.11 3.67 -6.44
CA PRO A 229 15.48 3.28 -7.70
C PRO A 229 13.97 3.06 -7.48
N GLY A 230 13.19 3.41 -8.48
CA GLY A 230 11.75 3.20 -8.44
C GLY A 230 11.25 2.64 -9.76
N GLU A 231 10.30 1.72 -9.68
CA GLU A 231 9.67 1.08 -10.82
C GLU A 231 8.14 1.17 -10.72
N GLN A 232 7.48 1.32 -11.86
CA GLN A 232 6.02 1.24 -11.93
C GLN A 232 5.63 -0.16 -12.40
N VAL A 233 4.81 -0.84 -11.60
CA VAL A 233 4.36 -2.20 -11.85
C VAL A 233 2.84 -2.20 -12.11
N ASP A 234 2.35 -3.09 -12.96
CA ASP A 234 0.91 -3.32 -13.12
C ASP A 234 0.38 -4.10 -11.90
N GLY A 235 -0.20 -3.35 -10.96
CA GLY A 235 -0.80 -3.91 -9.74
C GLY A 235 -2.07 -4.73 -9.97
N MET A 236 -2.50 -4.93 -11.21
CA MET A 236 -3.62 -5.83 -11.56
C MET A 236 -3.16 -7.20 -12.05
N ASP A 237 -1.86 -7.37 -12.32
CA ASP A 237 -1.26 -8.66 -12.66
C ASP A 237 -0.35 -9.15 -11.53
N VAL A 238 -0.78 -10.19 -10.83
CA VAL A 238 -0.06 -10.79 -9.71
C VAL A 238 1.34 -11.31 -10.07
N ARG A 239 1.57 -11.64 -11.35
CA ARG A 239 2.89 -12.10 -11.83
C ARG A 239 3.82 -10.94 -12.13
N ALA A 240 3.26 -9.77 -12.46
CA ALA A 240 4.05 -8.56 -12.66
C ALA A 240 4.53 -7.97 -11.34
N VAL A 241 3.71 -8.09 -10.29
CA VAL A 241 4.03 -7.67 -8.93
C VAL A 241 5.07 -8.59 -8.32
#